data_352efa35a5011a6992282b8aa7d6a378
#
_entry.id   352efa35a5011a6992282b8aa7d6a378
#
_cell.length_a   1.000
_cell.length_b   1.000
_cell.length_c   1.000
_cell.angle_alpha   90.00
_cell.angle_beta   90.00
_cell.angle_gamma   90.00
#
_symmetry.space_group_name_H-M   'P 1'
#
loop_
_entity.id
_entity.type
_entity.pdbx_description
1 polymer ?
#
loop_
_entity_poly.entity_id
_entity_poly.type
_entity_poly.pdbx_seq_one_letter_code
_entity_poly.pdbx_strand_id
1 'polypeptide(L)'
;MASTQASDWVRRWSHLVPVGTRVLDLACGYGRHMQWFAERGHPVLGVDRAADALQAAAVLGEVLQSDLESAPWPLAGRQFGAVVVCNYLWRALFGHIVQSVAPGGVLLYETFAQGNESVGKPANPDFLLRPGELLHAFSDLHVVAYEDGFLNHPARHVQ
;
A
#
# COMPACT_ATOMS: atom_id res chain seq x y z
N MET A 1 8.44 -16.70 5.28
CA MET A 1 8.11 -15.71 6.32
C MET A 1 7.81 -14.37 5.67
N ALA A 2 6.76 -13.71 6.11
CA ALA A 2 6.53 -12.33 5.71
C ALA A 2 7.62 -11.45 6.30
N SER A 3 8.12 -10.49 5.52
CA SER A 3 9.11 -9.51 6.00
C SER A 3 8.51 -8.65 7.11
N THR A 4 9.27 -8.43 8.18
CA THR A 4 8.92 -7.50 9.25
C THR A 4 9.36 -6.07 8.95
N GLN A 5 10.18 -5.88 7.92
CA GLN A 5 10.66 -4.55 7.50
C GLN A 5 9.75 -3.96 6.43
N ALA A 6 9.64 -2.64 6.43
CA ALA A 6 9.00 -1.92 5.34
C ALA A 6 9.70 -2.22 4.01
N SER A 7 8.94 -2.23 2.91
CA SER A 7 9.52 -2.50 1.59
C SER A 7 10.58 -1.44 1.22
N ASP A 8 11.56 -1.85 0.43
CA ASP A 8 12.62 -0.93 -0.03
C ASP A 8 12.04 0.22 -0.85
N TRP A 9 10.99 -0.04 -1.64
CA TRP A 9 10.28 0.97 -2.41
C TRP A 9 9.65 2.03 -1.50
N VAL A 10 8.90 1.62 -0.48
CA VAL A 10 8.28 2.53 0.49
C VAL A 10 9.34 3.31 1.25
N ARG A 11 10.39 2.65 1.71
CA ARG A 11 11.49 3.29 2.43
C ARG A 11 12.18 4.36 1.59
N ARG A 12 12.45 4.05 0.32
CA ARG A 12 13.16 4.93 -0.61
C ARG A 12 12.42 6.25 -0.83
N TRP A 13 11.10 6.20 -0.95
CA TRP A 13 10.30 7.36 -1.32
C TRP A 13 9.54 8.00 -0.16
N SER A 14 9.65 7.47 1.05
CA SER A 14 8.94 7.99 2.22
C SER A 14 9.30 9.43 2.57
N HIS A 15 10.47 9.92 2.17
CA HIS A 15 10.90 11.30 2.37
C HIS A 15 10.00 12.32 1.64
N LEU A 16 9.22 11.90 0.66
CA LEU A 16 8.29 12.76 -0.07
C LEU A 16 7.00 13.03 0.71
N VAL A 17 6.73 12.27 1.75
CA VAL A 17 5.53 12.45 2.58
C VAL A 17 5.67 13.73 3.40
N PRO A 18 4.70 14.67 3.32
CA PRO A 18 4.78 15.91 4.07
C PRO A 18 4.90 15.64 5.57
N VAL A 19 5.81 16.34 6.22
CA VAL A 19 6.18 16.15 7.63
C VAL A 19 4.95 16.21 8.54
N GLY A 20 4.82 15.21 9.43
CA GLY A 20 3.78 15.17 10.45
C GLY A 20 2.38 14.84 9.94
N THR A 21 2.19 14.63 8.65
CA THR A 21 0.89 14.27 8.08
C THR A 21 0.54 12.83 8.39
N ARG A 22 -0.78 12.54 8.44
CA ARG A 22 -1.27 11.19 8.69
C ARG A 22 -1.03 10.30 7.48
N VAL A 23 -0.59 9.06 7.73
CA VAL A 23 -0.34 8.03 6.73
C VAL A 23 -1.40 6.93 6.86
N LEU A 24 -2.00 6.56 5.73
CA LEU A 24 -2.91 5.43 5.60
C LEU A 24 -2.14 4.23 5.05
N ASP A 25 -2.24 3.09 5.73
CA ASP A 25 -1.71 1.81 5.26
C ASP A 25 -2.89 0.86 4.97
N LEU A 26 -3.20 0.66 3.69
CA LEU A 26 -4.29 -0.21 3.23
C LEU A 26 -3.82 -1.67 3.16
N ALA A 27 -4.64 -2.58 3.69
CA ALA A 27 -4.28 -3.98 3.88
C ALA A 27 -2.95 -4.09 4.65
N CYS A 28 -2.93 -3.46 5.82
CA CYS A 28 -1.70 -3.20 6.58
C CYS A 28 -1.08 -4.45 7.21
N GLY A 29 -1.82 -5.56 7.32
CA GLY A 29 -1.35 -6.73 8.03
C GLY A 29 -0.89 -6.39 9.46
N TYR A 30 0.27 -6.88 9.82
CA TYR A 30 0.86 -6.64 11.16
C TYR A 30 1.50 -5.25 11.33
N GLY A 31 1.42 -4.38 10.32
CA GLY A 31 1.78 -2.98 10.45
C GLY A 31 3.25 -2.65 10.17
N ARG A 32 3.98 -3.41 9.35
CA ARG A 32 5.39 -3.12 9.05
C ARG A 32 5.62 -1.72 8.45
N HIS A 33 4.72 -1.24 7.61
CA HIS A 33 4.79 0.12 7.06
C HIS A 33 4.28 1.16 8.06
N MET A 34 3.24 0.82 8.84
CA MET A 34 2.80 1.68 9.95
C MET A 34 3.96 1.97 10.92
N GLN A 35 4.73 0.95 11.29
CA GLN A 35 5.91 1.12 12.15
C GLN A 35 6.92 2.10 11.54
N TRP A 36 7.24 1.91 10.25
CA TRP A 36 8.19 2.78 9.56
C TRP A 36 7.81 4.26 9.63
N PHE A 37 6.54 4.57 9.40
CA PHE A 37 6.06 5.95 9.42
C PHE A 37 5.86 6.48 10.85
N ALA A 38 5.37 5.65 11.78
CA ALA A 38 5.23 6.05 13.19
C ALA A 38 6.58 6.44 13.81
N GLU A 39 7.64 5.68 13.55
CA GLU A 39 9.00 5.98 14.00
C GLU A 39 9.55 7.30 13.42
N ARG A 40 8.94 7.80 12.34
CA ARG A 40 9.31 9.06 11.68
C ARG A 40 8.37 10.21 11.97
N GLY A 41 7.52 10.05 12.99
CA GLY A 41 6.67 11.12 13.50
C GLY A 41 5.35 11.32 12.76
N HIS A 42 4.92 10.32 11.96
CA HIS A 42 3.61 10.37 11.31
C HIS A 42 2.56 9.65 12.15
N PRO A 43 1.40 10.26 12.42
CA PRO A 43 0.22 9.51 12.84
C PRO A 43 -0.14 8.50 11.75
N VAL A 44 -0.47 7.26 12.12
CA VAL A 44 -0.76 6.19 11.16
C VAL A 44 -2.13 5.59 11.40
N LEU A 45 -2.81 5.24 10.30
CA LEU A 45 -4.04 4.46 10.30
C LEU A 45 -3.80 3.22 9.45
N GLY A 46 -3.99 2.04 10.04
CA GLY A 46 -3.97 0.77 9.32
C GLY A 46 -5.35 0.21 9.13
N VAL A 47 -5.65 -0.29 7.94
CA VAL A 47 -6.90 -0.97 7.62
C VAL A 47 -6.59 -2.39 7.18
N ASP A 48 -7.23 -3.37 7.79
CA ASP A 48 -7.13 -4.78 7.42
C ASP A 48 -8.40 -5.54 7.82
N ARG A 49 -8.61 -6.70 7.24
CA ARG A 49 -9.71 -7.59 7.63
C ARG A 49 -9.34 -8.53 8.77
N ALA A 50 -8.06 -8.82 8.95
CA ALA A 50 -7.56 -9.78 9.91
C ALA A 50 -7.45 -9.19 11.31
N ALA A 51 -8.34 -9.60 12.22
CA ALA A 51 -8.39 -9.07 13.59
C ALA A 51 -7.10 -9.30 14.37
N ASP A 52 -6.45 -10.45 14.20
CA ASP A 52 -5.20 -10.79 14.87
C ASP A 52 -4.04 -9.89 14.41
N ALA A 53 -3.97 -9.60 13.11
CA ALA A 53 -2.98 -8.68 12.56
C ALA A 53 -3.19 -7.26 13.11
N LEU A 54 -4.44 -6.78 13.13
CA LEU A 54 -4.78 -5.47 13.66
C LEU A 54 -4.50 -5.35 15.16
N GLN A 55 -4.68 -6.41 15.92
CA GLN A 55 -4.32 -6.41 17.33
C GLN A 55 -2.83 -6.13 17.53
N ALA A 56 -1.98 -6.71 16.69
CA ALA A 56 -0.55 -6.42 16.72
C ALA A 56 -0.24 -4.99 16.22
N ALA A 57 -0.91 -4.54 15.16
CA ALA A 57 -0.70 -3.21 14.59
C ALA A 57 -1.21 -2.07 15.48
N ALA A 58 -2.18 -2.33 16.36
CA ALA A 58 -2.81 -1.31 17.22
C ALA A 58 -1.84 -0.58 18.16
N VAL A 59 -0.70 -1.19 18.49
CA VAL A 59 0.32 -0.53 19.31
C VAL A 59 1.07 0.58 18.55
N LEU A 60 0.96 0.61 17.24
CA LEU A 60 1.66 1.55 16.35
C LEU A 60 0.83 2.81 16.06
N GLY A 61 -0.49 2.70 16.12
CA GLY A 61 -1.41 3.79 15.80
C GLY A 61 -2.85 3.34 15.71
N GLU A 62 -3.67 4.14 15.05
CA GLU A 62 -5.07 3.81 14.82
C GLU A 62 -5.22 2.62 13.87
N VAL A 63 -6.16 1.73 14.17
CA VAL A 63 -6.50 0.60 13.30
C VAL A 63 -8.01 0.54 13.06
N LEU A 64 -8.39 0.09 11.88
CA LEU A 64 -9.77 -0.09 11.46
C LEU A 64 -9.93 -1.46 10.83
N GLN A 65 -10.79 -2.29 11.41
CA GLN A 65 -11.11 -3.57 10.79
C GLN A 65 -12.16 -3.38 9.70
N SER A 66 -11.82 -3.74 8.48
CA SER A 66 -12.73 -3.72 7.34
C SER A 66 -12.30 -4.72 6.28
N ASP A 67 -13.26 -5.42 5.70
CA ASP A 67 -13.05 -6.16 4.48
C ASP A 67 -13.24 -5.21 3.29
N LEU A 68 -12.14 -4.74 2.74
CA LEU A 68 -12.11 -3.77 1.64
C LEU A 68 -12.73 -4.31 0.34
N GLU A 69 -12.90 -5.62 0.22
CA GLU A 69 -13.42 -6.26 -1.00
C GLU A 69 -14.94 -6.44 -0.97
N SER A 70 -15.54 -6.57 0.21
CA SER A 70 -16.98 -6.85 0.35
C SER A 70 -17.76 -5.76 1.08
N ALA A 71 -17.11 -4.98 1.94
CA ALA A 71 -17.74 -3.89 2.67
C ALA A 71 -17.71 -2.57 1.88
N PRO A 72 -18.61 -1.61 2.19
CA PRO A 72 -18.47 -0.25 1.66
C PRO A 72 -17.13 0.37 2.04
N TRP A 73 -16.63 1.30 1.21
CA TRP A 73 -15.40 2.04 1.51
C TRP A 73 -15.51 2.76 2.86
N PRO A 74 -14.65 2.43 3.85
CA PRO A 74 -14.84 2.89 5.23
C PRO A 74 -14.29 4.29 5.49
N LEU A 75 -13.57 4.89 4.53
CA LEU A 75 -12.82 6.13 4.71
C LEU A 75 -13.32 7.28 3.83
N ALA A 76 -14.61 7.26 3.48
CA ALA A 76 -15.21 8.29 2.63
C ALA A 76 -14.97 9.70 3.20
N GLY A 77 -14.47 10.62 2.37
CA GLY A 77 -14.19 11.99 2.75
C GLY A 77 -12.89 12.19 3.55
N ARG A 78 -12.18 11.13 3.91
CA ARG A 78 -10.89 11.25 4.61
C ARG A 78 -9.75 11.34 3.60
N GLN A 79 -8.79 12.21 3.90
CA GLN A 79 -7.56 12.40 3.10
C GLN A 79 -6.33 12.28 3.98
N PHE A 80 -5.23 11.84 3.35
CA PHE A 80 -3.98 11.51 4.04
C PHE A 80 -2.78 12.12 3.32
N GLY A 81 -1.73 12.44 4.06
CA GLY A 81 -0.47 12.89 3.50
C GLY A 81 0.28 11.79 2.74
N ALA A 82 0.00 10.54 3.06
CA ALA A 82 0.39 9.41 2.23
C ALA A 82 -0.64 8.29 2.32
N VAL A 83 -0.80 7.58 1.21
CA VAL A 83 -1.52 6.30 1.14
C VAL A 83 -0.51 5.25 0.71
N VAL A 84 -0.37 4.19 1.51
CA VAL A 84 0.55 3.07 1.26
C VAL A 84 -0.27 1.83 0.93
N VAL A 85 0.04 1.21 -0.19
CA VAL A 85 -0.55 -0.07 -0.61
C VAL A 85 0.58 -1.01 -1.01
N CYS A 86 0.76 -2.09 -0.28
CA CYS A 86 1.85 -3.02 -0.54
C CYS A 86 1.34 -4.46 -0.50
N ASN A 87 1.69 -5.23 -1.53
CA ASN A 87 1.28 -6.64 -1.67
C ASN A 87 -0.24 -6.83 -1.62
N TYR A 88 -0.98 -5.88 -2.16
CA TYR A 88 -2.43 -5.90 -2.20
C TYR A 88 -2.94 -5.31 -3.52
N LEU A 89 -3.89 -5.99 -4.16
CA LEU A 89 -4.52 -5.52 -5.39
C LEU A 89 -6.02 -5.81 -5.35
N TRP A 90 -6.80 -4.74 -5.31
CA TRP A 90 -8.25 -4.79 -5.51
C TRP A 90 -8.65 -3.59 -6.36
N ARG A 91 -8.85 -3.82 -7.66
CA ARG A 91 -9.00 -2.77 -8.66
C ARG A 91 -10.17 -1.82 -8.42
N ALA A 92 -11.24 -2.34 -7.80
CA ALA A 92 -12.39 -1.51 -7.44
C ALA A 92 -12.04 -0.37 -6.46
N LEU A 93 -10.93 -0.45 -5.76
CA LEU A 93 -10.49 0.58 -4.82
C LEU A 93 -9.69 1.71 -5.45
N PHE A 94 -9.26 1.60 -6.70
CA PHE A 94 -8.34 2.58 -7.30
C PHE A 94 -8.87 4.02 -7.21
N GLY A 95 -10.15 4.25 -7.50
CA GLY A 95 -10.77 5.56 -7.37
C GLY A 95 -10.79 6.08 -5.93
N HIS A 96 -11.10 5.23 -4.97
CA HIS A 96 -11.07 5.58 -3.56
C HIS A 96 -9.65 5.91 -3.07
N ILE A 97 -8.65 5.18 -3.55
CA ILE A 97 -7.24 5.43 -3.22
C ILE A 97 -6.83 6.82 -3.70
N VAL A 98 -7.14 7.16 -4.96
CA VAL A 98 -6.85 8.50 -5.51
C VAL A 98 -7.48 9.60 -4.65
N GLN A 99 -8.76 9.45 -4.31
CA GLN A 99 -9.50 10.42 -3.51
C GLN A 99 -8.96 10.55 -2.09
N SER A 100 -8.29 9.54 -1.57
CA SER A 100 -7.71 9.52 -0.22
C SER A 100 -6.36 10.23 -0.13
N VAL A 101 -5.71 10.54 -1.24
CA VAL A 101 -4.47 11.30 -1.27
C VAL A 101 -4.79 12.79 -1.13
N ALA A 102 -4.33 13.42 -0.06
CA ALA A 102 -4.51 14.86 0.14
C ALA A 102 -3.72 15.66 -0.90
N PRO A 103 -4.13 16.92 -1.20
CA PRO A 103 -3.30 17.82 -1.99
C PRO A 103 -1.88 17.91 -1.42
N GLY A 104 -0.87 17.70 -2.25
CA GLY A 104 0.53 17.60 -1.82
C GLY A 104 0.93 16.26 -1.19
N GLY A 105 -0.02 15.35 -1.04
CA GLY A 105 0.23 14.01 -0.51
C GLY A 105 0.83 13.06 -1.56
N VAL A 106 1.16 11.85 -1.12
CA VAL A 106 1.88 10.86 -1.91
C VAL A 106 1.15 9.51 -1.87
N LEU A 107 1.06 8.86 -3.02
CA LEU A 107 0.70 7.45 -3.12
C LEU A 107 1.98 6.62 -3.27
N LEU A 108 2.17 5.66 -2.39
CA LEU A 108 3.23 4.66 -2.45
C LEU A 108 2.59 3.29 -2.68
N TYR A 109 2.72 2.77 -3.89
CA TYR A 109 2.09 1.50 -4.29
C TYR A 109 3.15 0.52 -4.78
N GLU A 110 3.15 -0.68 -4.26
CA GLU A 110 3.99 -1.79 -4.72
C GLU A 110 3.20 -3.08 -4.59
N THR A 111 2.95 -3.77 -5.70
CA THR A 111 2.36 -5.10 -5.64
C THR A 111 2.81 -5.98 -6.80
N PHE A 112 2.41 -7.23 -6.76
CA PHE A 112 2.83 -8.23 -7.72
C PHE A 112 2.28 -7.96 -9.11
N ALA A 113 3.07 -8.29 -10.13
CA ALA A 113 2.76 -8.07 -11.53
C ALA A 113 2.83 -9.38 -12.33
N GLN A 114 2.27 -9.36 -13.52
CA GLN A 114 2.36 -10.49 -14.47
C GLN A 114 3.81 -10.90 -14.67
N GLY A 115 4.04 -12.20 -14.71
CA GLY A 115 5.35 -12.84 -14.65
C GLY A 115 5.60 -13.50 -13.29
N ASN A 116 4.96 -13.01 -12.22
CA ASN A 116 5.15 -13.57 -10.87
C ASN A 116 4.65 -15.01 -10.77
N GLU A 117 3.67 -15.41 -11.57
CA GLU A 117 3.16 -16.78 -11.65
C GLU A 117 4.24 -17.80 -12.00
N SER A 118 5.32 -17.38 -12.65
CA SER A 118 6.44 -18.23 -13.02
C SER A 118 7.48 -18.41 -11.91
N VAL A 119 7.43 -17.58 -10.86
CA VAL A 119 8.43 -17.61 -9.79
C VAL A 119 7.86 -17.84 -8.39
N GLY A 120 6.55 -17.67 -8.20
CA GLY A 120 5.94 -17.87 -6.88
C GLY A 120 4.48 -17.47 -6.78
N LYS A 121 4.08 -17.12 -5.58
CA LYS A 121 2.74 -16.64 -5.25
C LYS A 121 2.74 -15.14 -4.98
N PRO A 122 1.64 -14.42 -5.28
CA PRO A 122 0.43 -14.89 -5.94
C PRO A 122 0.68 -15.29 -7.39
N ALA A 123 -0.10 -16.27 -7.88
CA ALA A 123 -0.06 -16.74 -9.27
C ALA A 123 -1.38 -16.48 -10.00
N ASN A 124 -2.46 -16.19 -9.27
CA ASN A 124 -3.75 -15.88 -9.86
C ASN A 124 -3.67 -14.53 -10.61
N PRO A 125 -4.02 -14.50 -11.91
CA PRO A 125 -3.99 -13.27 -12.72
C PRO A 125 -4.79 -12.10 -12.12
N ASP A 126 -5.83 -12.37 -11.35
CA ASP A 126 -6.65 -11.33 -10.72
C ASP A 126 -5.86 -10.51 -9.68
N PHE A 127 -4.78 -11.07 -9.16
CA PHE A 127 -3.89 -10.42 -8.18
C PHE A 127 -2.57 -9.96 -8.78
N LEU A 128 -2.46 -9.96 -10.10
CA LEU A 128 -1.26 -9.54 -10.81
C LEU A 128 -1.56 -8.32 -11.69
N LEU A 129 -0.76 -7.29 -11.52
CA LEU A 129 -0.84 -6.10 -12.37
C LEU A 129 -0.42 -6.42 -13.80
N ARG A 130 -1.14 -5.85 -14.77
CA ARG A 130 -0.75 -5.88 -16.17
C ARG A 130 0.38 -4.88 -16.40
N PRO A 131 1.19 -5.05 -17.47
CA PRO A 131 2.22 -4.08 -17.82
C PRO A 131 1.67 -2.66 -17.87
N GLY A 132 2.31 -1.74 -17.13
CA GLY A 132 1.92 -0.33 -17.08
C GLY A 132 0.62 -0.02 -16.33
N GLU A 133 0.01 -0.98 -15.68
CA GLU A 133 -1.34 -0.79 -15.10
C GLU A 133 -1.39 0.30 -14.04
N LEU A 134 -0.40 0.40 -13.16
CA LEU A 134 -0.39 1.46 -12.14
C LEU A 134 -0.24 2.85 -12.75
N LEU A 135 0.55 3.00 -13.79
CA LEU A 135 0.68 4.27 -14.52
C LEU A 135 -0.67 4.71 -15.09
N HIS A 136 -1.39 3.77 -15.69
CA HIS A 136 -2.70 4.05 -16.27
C HIS A 136 -3.75 4.34 -15.20
N ALA A 137 -3.84 3.49 -14.18
CA ALA A 137 -4.84 3.59 -13.13
C ALA A 137 -4.74 4.89 -12.33
N PHE A 138 -3.53 5.37 -12.11
CA PHE A 138 -3.23 6.57 -11.32
C PHE A 138 -2.73 7.75 -12.16
N SER A 139 -3.18 7.83 -13.42
CA SER A 139 -2.79 8.90 -14.36
C SER A 139 -3.19 10.31 -13.89
N ASP A 140 -4.14 10.44 -12.98
CA ASP A 140 -4.52 11.72 -12.37
C ASP A 140 -3.47 12.24 -11.38
N LEU A 141 -2.53 11.39 -10.96
CA LEU A 141 -1.44 11.77 -10.07
C LEU A 141 -0.17 12.04 -10.86
N HIS A 142 0.64 13.00 -10.39
CA HIS A 142 1.97 13.22 -10.94
C HIS A 142 2.88 12.04 -10.59
N VAL A 143 3.45 11.39 -11.60
CA VAL A 143 4.36 10.27 -11.40
C VAL A 143 5.76 10.79 -11.07
N VAL A 144 6.22 10.51 -9.85
CA VAL A 144 7.59 10.83 -9.43
C VAL A 144 8.53 9.69 -9.80
N ALA A 145 8.11 8.43 -9.59
CA ALA A 145 8.90 7.25 -9.90
C ALA A 145 8.00 6.07 -10.23
N TYR A 146 8.46 5.23 -11.12
CA TYR A 146 7.76 4.00 -11.50
C TYR A 146 8.78 2.94 -11.93
N GLU A 147 8.57 1.73 -11.45
CA GLU A 147 9.33 0.56 -11.88
C GLU A 147 8.36 -0.59 -12.18
N ASP A 148 8.68 -1.37 -13.21
CA ASP A 148 7.94 -2.59 -13.57
C ASP A 148 8.97 -3.64 -13.97
N GLY A 149 9.11 -4.68 -13.15
CA GLY A 149 10.10 -5.69 -13.45
C GLY A 149 10.33 -6.72 -12.37
N PHE A 150 11.40 -7.46 -12.57
CA PHE A 150 11.82 -8.54 -11.70
C PHE A 150 12.76 -8.04 -10.60
N LEU A 151 12.47 -8.46 -9.37
CA LEU A 151 13.36 -8.31 -8.22
C LEU A 151 13.83 -9.69 -7.74
N ASN A 152 15.06 -9.79 -7.31
CA ASN A 152 15.72 -11.07 -7.06
C ASN A 152 15.69 -11.53 -5.59
N HIS A 153 15.50 -10.61 -4.63
CA HIS A 153 15.55 -10.94 -3.21
C HIS A 153 14.31 -10.42 -2.46
N PRO A 154 13.24 -11.24 -2.31
CA PRO A 154 12.97 -12.54 -2.95
C PRO A 154 12.60 -12.38 -4.44
N ALA A 155 12.74 -13.48 -5.19
CA ALA A 155 12.37 -13.51 -6.61
C ALA A 155 10.88 -13.19 -6.78
N ARG A 156 10.58 -12.11 -7.49
CA ARG A 156 9.21 -11.65 -7.75
C ARG A 156 9.15 -10.64 -8.89
N HIS A 157 8.01 -10.60 -9.56
CA HIS A 157 7.68 -9.51 -10.49
C HIS A 157 6.74 -8.52 -9.79
N VAL A 158 7.06 -7.23 -9.86
CA VAL A 158 6.32 -6.15 -9.17
C VAL A 158 6.26 -4.88 -10.02
N GLN A 159 5.26 -4.11 -9.73
CA GLN A 159 5.23 -2.69 -10.08
C GLN A 159 5.16 -1.87 -8.82
#